data_cb22cb156b2288ef2d5a1f81ffd48de6
#
_entry.id   cb22cb156b2288ef2d5a1f81ffd48de6
#
_cell.length_a   1.000
_cell.length_b   1.000
_cell.length_c   1.000
_cell.angle_alpha   90.00
_cell.angle_beta   90.00
_cell.angle_gamma   90.00
#
_symmetry.space_group_name_H-M   'P 1'
#
loop_
_entity.id
_entity.type
_entity.pdbx_description
1 polymer ?
#
loop_
_entity_poly.entity_id
_entity_poly.type
_entity_poly.pdbx_seq_one_letter_code
_entity_poly.pdbx_strand_id
1 'polypeptide(L)'
;VYNENLAGLRAQLRPGHTAEFNSMFLDRYLWNLHLGTQRLLSKARAGGAPIDGITISAGIPELEEATALLERLHAEGFPYIAFKPGTVDQIRQVLAIARAVPDSPVIIQIEDGHAGGHHSWEDLDTMLLATYDAIRAVTNVVLVVGGGIGTPTRAADYLTGRWAEAYGTAAAPVDGVMIGTAAMTCLE
;
A
#
# COMPACT_ATOMS: atom_id res chain seq x y z
N VAL A 1 -4.63 -24.12 5.21
CA VAL A 1 -3.71 -22.95 5.25
C VAL A 1 -4.48 -21.63 5.34
N TYR A 2 -5.27 -21.19 4.33
CA TYR A 2 -5.96 -19.89 4.36
C TYR A 2 -6.90 -19.71 5.57
N ASN A 3 -7.78 -20.66 5.81
CA ASN A 3 -8.70 -20.61 6.96
C ASN A 3 -7.99 -20.73 8.32
N GLU A 4 -6.90 -21.47 8.39
CA GLU A 4 -6.05 -21.58 9.58
C GLU A 4 -5.35 -20.24 9.87
N ASN A 5 -4.82 -19.59 8.85
CA ASN A 5 -4.21 -18.26 8.98
C ASN A 5 -5.23 -17.20 9.43
N LEU A 6 -6.46 -17.24 8.92
CA LEU A 6 -7.54 -16.36 9.37
C LEU A 6 -7.94 -16.62 10.82
N ALA A 7 -8.00 -17.87 11.24
CA ALA A 7 -8.26 -18.23 12.63
C ALA A 7 -7.14 -17.75 13.55
N GLY A 8 -5.88 -17.95 13.14
CA GLY A 8 -4.70 -17.44 13.85
C GLY A 8 -4.71 -15.91 13.97
N LEU A 9 -5.06 -15.21 12.90
CA LEU A 9 -5.18 -13.75 12.89
C LEU A 9 -6.23 -13.27 13.92
N ARG A 10 -7.41 -13.88 13.92
CA ARG A 10 -8.47 -13.57 14.89
C ARG A 10 -8.05 -13.79 16.34
N ALA A 11 -7.25 -14.84 16.59
CA ALA A 11 -6.78 -15.17 17.93
C ALA A 11 -5.69 -14.23 18.46
N GLN A 12 -4.91 -13.63 17.56
CA GLN A 12 -3.75 -12.80 17.92
C GLN A 12 -4.07 -11.30 17.94
N LEU A 13 -5.02 -10.85 17.13
CA LEU A 13 -5.41 -9.43 17.10
C LEU A 13 -6.20 -9.07 18.36
N ARG A 14 -5.87 -7.93 18.94
CA ARG A 14 -6.67 -7.33 20.01
C ARG A 14 -8.06 -6.95 19.48
N PRO A 15 -9.10 -6.96 20.34
CA PRO A 15 -10.42 -6.49 19.94
C PRO A 15 -10.37 -5.11 19.26
N GLY A 16 -11.05 -4.96 18.13
CA GLY A 16 -11.10 -3.73 17.36
C GLY A 16 -9.90 -3.46 16.44
N HIS A 17 -8.89 -4.35 16.45
CA HIS A 17 -7.78 -4.26 15.50
C HIS A 17 -8.06 -5.12 14.28
N THR A 18 -7.53 -4.69 13.15
CA THR A 18 -7.68 -5.32 11.85
C THR A 18 -6.32 -5.53 11.20
N ALA A 19 -6.30 -6.29 10.13
CA ALA A 19 -5.11 -6.52 9.33
C ALA A 19 -5.37 -6.14 7.87
N GLU A 20 -4.30 -5.88 7.17
CA GLU A 20 -4.27 -5.68 5.73
C GLU A 20 -3.81 -6.96 5.03
N PHE A 21 -4.34 -7.22 3.85
CA PHE A 21 -3.97 -8.36 3.02
C PHE A 21 -3.24 -7.91 1.76
N ASN A 22 -2.04 -8.45 1.54
CA ASN A 22 -1.29 -8.20 0.31
C ASN A 22 -1.68 -9.21 -0.78
N SER A 23 -2.11 -8.74 -1.94
CA SER A 23 -2.45 -9.54 -3.11
C SER A 23 -1.56 -9.17 -4.30
N MET A 24 -0.88 -10.16 -4.86
CA MET A 24 0.02 -9.97 -6.01
C MET A 24 -0.76 -9.99 -7.32
N PHE A 25 -0.70 -8.90 -8.08
CA PHE A 25 -1.44 -8.76 -9.34
C PHE A 25 -0.91 -9.67 -10.45
N LEU A 26 0.41 -9.80 -10.59
CA LEU A 26 1.02 -10.63 -11.64
C LEU A 26 0.83 -12.13 -11.43
N ASP A 27 0.63 -12.58 -10.21
CA ASP A 27 0.24 -13.97 -9.97
C ASP A 27 -1.26 -14.16 -10.23
N ARG A 28 -1.57 -14.52 -11.48
CA ARG A 28 -2.96 -14.65 -11.92
C ARG A 28 -3.76 -15.70 -11.17
N TYR A 29 -3.12 -16.74 -10.65
CA TYR A 29 -3.79 -17.74 -9.81
C TYR A 29 -4.19 -17.14 -8.46
N LEU A 30 -3.25 -16.55 -7.74
CA LEU A 30 -3.53 -15.90 -6.46
C LEU A 30 -4.47 -14.70 -6.61
N TRP A 31 -4.31 -13.92 -7.67
CA TRP A 31 -5.21 -12.82 -7.98
C TRP A 31 -6.67 -13.26 -8.13
N ASN A 32 -6.90 -14.29 -8.97
CA ASN A 32 -8.24 -14.83 -9.15
C ASN A 32 -8.82 -15.47 -7.89
N LEU A 33 -7.97 -16.09 -7.08
CA LEU A 33 -8.34 -16.67 -5.79
C LEU A 33 -8.78 -15.59 -4.81
N HIS A 34 -7.98 -14.56 -4.63
CA HIS A 34 -8.18 -13.54 -3.59
C HIS A 34 -9.22 -12.50 -4.00
N LEU A 35 -9.05 -11.85 -5.15
CA LEU A 35 -9.80 -10.68 -5.59
C LEU A 35 -10.64 -10.89 -6.85
N GLY A 36 -10.24 -11.82 -7.72
CA GLY A 36 -10.90 -12.07 -9.00
C GLY A 36 -12.16 -12.92 -8.86
N THR A 37 -12.20 -14.06 -9.55
CA THR A 37 -13.41 -14.89 -9.68
C THR A 37 -13.86 -15.55 -8.38
N GLN A 38 -12.93 -15.99 -7.52
CA GLN A 38 -13.27 -16.71 -6.28
C GLN A 38 -13.55 -15.80 -5.10
N ARG A 39 -13.03 -14.57 -5.08
CA ARG A 39 -13.29 -13.51 -4.08
C ARG A 39 -13.15 -14.00 -2.64
N LEU A 40 -12.07 -14.72 -2.31
CA LEU A 40 -11.90 -15.25 -0.96
C LEU A 40 -11.82 -14.15 0.09
N LEU A 41 -11.20 -13.01 -0.21
CA LEU A 41 -11.11 -11.89 0.73
C LEU A 41 -12.48 -11.30 1.05
N SER A 42 -13.30 -11.06 0.02
CA SER A 42 -14.68 -10.58 0.18
C SER A 42 -15.52 -11.54 1.04
N LYS A 43 -15.41 -12.85 0.75
CA LYS A 43 -16.10 -13.88 1.54
C LYS A 43 -15.61 -13.95 2.98
N ALA A 44 -14.30 -13.83 3.20
CA ALA A 44 -13.71 -13.83 4.53
C ALA A 44 -14.19 -12.61 5.35
N ARG A 45 -14.17 -11.42 4.74
CA ARG A 45 -14.67 -10.20 5.38
C ARG A 45 -16.16 -10.32 5.72
N ALA A 46 -16.99 -10.75 4.78
CA ALA A 46 -18.41 -10.99 5.01
C ALA A 46 -18.67 -12.01 6.14
N GLY A 47 -17.77 -12.99 6.29
CA GLY A 47 -17.74 -13.95 7.42
C GLY A 47 -17.13 -13.38 8.70
N GLY A 48 -16.88 -12.06 8.79
CA GLY A 48 -16.37 -11.39 9.99
C GLY A 48 -14.86 -11.56 10.20
N ALA A 49 -14.06 -11.86 9.16
CA ALA A 49 -12.62 -11.81 9.29
C ALA A 49 -12.15 -10.36 9.54
N PRO A 50 -11.18 -10.15 10.46
CA PRO A 50 -10.70 -8.82 10.81
C PRO A 50 -9.71 -8.29 9.75
N ILE A 51 -10.15 -8.20 8.49
CA ILE A 51 -9.40 -7.67 7.35
C ILE A 51 -10.16 -6.44 6.85
N ASP A 52 -9.52 -5.29 6.87
CA ASP A 52 -10.12 -4.03 6.38
C ASP A 52 -9.27 -3.32 5.34
N GLY A 53 -8.05 -3.79 5.09
CA GLY A 53 -7.16 -3.27 4.07
C GLY A 53 -6.71 -4.31 3.04
N ILE A 54 -6.47 -3.84 1.83
CA ILE A 54 -5.91 -4.64 0.73
C ILE A 54 -4.79 -3.85 0.07
N THR A 55 -3.59 -4.43 0.03
CA THR A 55 -2.49 -3.92 -0.79
C THR A 55 -2.38 -4.72 -2.09
N ILE A 56 -2.39 -4.02 -3.21
CA ILE A 56 -2.16 -4.57 -4.55
C ILE A 56 -0.69 -4.36 -4.90
N SER A 57 0.05 -5.45 -5.03
CA SER A 57 1.49 -5.46 -5.29
C SER A 57 1.86 -6.27 -6.53
N ALA A 58 3.14 -6.23 -6.90
CA ALA A 58 3.67 -6.93 -8.06
C ALA A 58 2.90 -6.58 -9.36
N GLY A 59 2.84 -5.30 -9.65
CA GLY A 59 2.18 -4.73 -10.81
C GLY A 59 0.93 -3.91 -10.45
N ILE A 60 0.51 -3.09 -11.39
CA ILE A 60 -0.67 -2.24 -11.27
C ILE A 60 -1.69 -2.67 -12.35
N PRO A 61 -2.95 -2.95 -11.99
CA PRO A 61 -3.99 -3.22 -12.96
C PRO A 61 -4.23 -2.05 -13.90
N GLU A 62 -4.71 -2.32 -15.10
CA GLU A 62 -5.14 -1.29 -16.04
C GLU A 62 -6.26 -0.43 -15.44
N LEU A 63 -6.37 0.82 -15.91
CA LEU A 63 -7.26 1.83 -15.34
C LEU A 63 -8.70 1.31 -15.14
N GLU A 64 -9.27 0.70 -16.15
CA GLU A 64 -10.65 0.19 -16.11
C GLU A 64 -10.80 -0.96 -15.10
N GLU A 65 -9.85 -1.93 -15.09
CA GLU A 65 -9.84 -3.02 -14.13
C GLU A 65 -9.67 -2.51 -12.70
N ALA A 66 -8.77 -1.55 -12.50
CA ALA A 66 -8.49 -0.98 -11.18
C ALA A 66 -9.67 -0.19 -10.61
N THR A 67 -10.31 0.66 -11.42
CA THR A 67 -11.47 1.45 -10.98
C THR A 67 -12.65 0.56 -10.61
N ALA A 68 -13.00 -0.40 -11.46
CA ALA A 68 -14.05 -1.38 -11.16
C ALA A 68 -13.75 -2.21 -9.90
N LEU A 69 -12.47 -2.56 -9.68
CA LEU A 69 -12.03 -3.26 -8.48
C LEU A 69 -12.21 -2.40 -7.24
N LEU A 70 -11.78 -1.13 -7.26
CA LEU A 70 -11.92 -0.19 -6.15
C LEU A 70 -13.39 0.02 -5.76
N GLU A 71 -14.24 0.32 -6.72
CA GLU A 71 -15.69 0.49 -6.48
C GLU A 71 -16.29 -0.74 -5.80
N ARG A 72 -15.95 -1.93 -6.31
CA ARG A 72 -16.43 -3.18 -5.75
C ARG A 72 -15.92 -3.42 -4.32
N LEU A 73 -14.63 -3.24 -4.07
CA LEU A 73 -14.05 -3.47 -2.75
C LEU A 73 -14.60 -2.50 -1.70
N HIS A 74 -14.81 -1.24 -2.06
CA HIS A 74 -15.46 -0.28 -1.18
C HIS A 74 -16.92 -0.67 -0.88
N ALA A 75 -17.67 -1.12 -1.89
CA ALA A 75 -19.03 -1.63 -1.68
C ALA A 75 -19.06 -2.89 -0.80
N GLU A 76 -18.03 -3.71 -0.83
CA GLU A 76 -17.82 -4.88 0.04
C GLU A 76 -17.28 -4.51 1.44
N GLY A 77 -17.08 -3.21 1.70
CA GLY A 77 -16.73 -2.66 3.01
C GLY A 77 -15.23 -2.61 3.31
N PHE A 78 -14.34 -2.69 2.33
CA PHE A 78 -12.91 -2.47 2.52
C PHE A 78 -12.59 -0.96 2.44
N PRO A 79 -12.28 -0.29 3.56
CA PRO A 79 -12.02 1.15 3.55
C PRO A 79 -10.61 1.51 3.06
N TYR A 80 -9.65 0.58 3.16
CA TYR A 80 -8.25 0.85 2.86
C TYR A 80 -7.77 0.01 1.68
N ILE A 81 -7.48 0.68 0.55
CA ILE A 81 -6.95 0.03 -0.64
C ILE A 81 -5.66 0.73 -1.03
N ALA A 82 -4.58 -0.03 -1.03
CA ALA A 82 -3.25 0.43 -1.36
C ALA A 82 -2.77 -0.18 -2.68
N PHE A 83 -2.04 0.61 -3.46
CA PHE A 83 -1.25 0.14 -4.58
C PHE A 83 0.22 0.31 -4.24
N LYS A 84 1.02 -0.69 -4.59
CA LYS A 84 2.46 -0.73 -4.38
C LYS A 84 3.20 -0.62 -5.72
N PRO A 85 3.33 0.60 -6.28
CA PRO A 85 4.08 0.83 -7.50
C PRO A 85 5.59 0.66 -7.24
N GLY A 86 6.30 0.09 -8.21
CA GLY A 86 7.75 -0.09 -8.15
C GLY A 86 8.53 0.85 -9.08
N THR A 87 7.86 1.72 -9.83
CA THR A 87 8.50 2.67 -10.76
C THR A 87 7.73 3.98 -10.83
N VAL A 88 8.39 5.04 -11.29
CA VAL A 88 7.76 6.34 -11.56
C VAL A 88 6.55 6.21 -12.47
N ASP A 89 6.62 5.38 -13.50
CA ASP A 89 5.49 5.19 -14.42
C ASP A 89 4.31 4.47 -13.77
N GLN A 90 4.57 3.48 -12.91
CA GLN A 90 3.52 2.84 -12.12
C GLN A 90 2.88 3.81 -11.10
N ILE A 91 3.66 4.72 -10.51
CA ILE A 91 3.10 5.79 -9.67
C ILE A 91 2.12 6.64 -10.49
N ARG A 92 2.49 7.03 -11.70
CA ARG A 92 1.61 7.79 -12.61
C ARG A 92 0.33 7.02 -12.97
N GLN A 93 0.42 5.69 -13.16
CA GLN A 93 -0.76 4.84 -13.37
C GLN A 93 -1.69 4.87 -12.16
N VAL A 94 -1.16 4.74 -10.93
CA VAL A 94 -1.97 4.82 -9.70
C VAL A 94 -2.60 6.20 -9.55
N LEU A 95 -1.90 7.28 -9.91
CA LEU A 95 -2.49 8.62 -9.90
C LEU A 95 -3.64 8.77 -10.91
N ALA A 96 -3.55 8.14 -12.08
CA ALA A 96 -4.65 8.10 -13.03
C ALA A 96 -5.87 7.36 -12.46
N ILE A 97 -5.64 6.23 -11.77
CA ILE A 97 -6.68 5.47 -11.07
C ILE A 97 -7.33 6.34 -9.98
N ALA A 98 -6.53 6.97 -9.13
CA ALA A 98 -7.04 7.82 -8.05
C ALA A 98 -7.90 8.99 -8.55
N ARG A 99 -7.51 9.62 -9.68
CA ARG A 99 -8.31 10.68 -10.33
C ARG A 99 -9.63 10.17 -10.90
N ALA A 100 -9.71 8.91 -11.30
CA ALA A 100 -10.93 8.31 -11.82
C ALA A 100 -11.94 7.96 -10.72
N VAL A 101 -11.49 7.87 -9.45
CA VAL A 101 -12.32 7.56 -8.28
C VAL A 101 -12.17 8.62 -7.18
N PRO A 102 -12.52 9.89 -7.44
CA PRO A 102 -12.18 11.02 -6.56
C PRO A 102 -12.79 10.93 -5.15
N ASP A 103 -13.89 10.21 -5.01
CA ASP A 103 -14.61 10.04 -3.74
C ASP A 103 -14.06 8.86 -2.90
N SER A 104 -13.09 8.12 -3.43
CA SER A 104 -12.49 6.96 -2.77
C SER A 104 -11.04 7.25 -2.40
N PRO A 105 -10.63 7.08 -1.13
CA PRO A 105 -9.23 7.20 -0.77
C PRO A 105 -8.40 6.10 -1.41
N VAL A 106 -7.24 6.47 -1.95
CA VAL A 106 -6.27 5.57 -2.55
C VAL A 106 -4.94 5.72 -1.84
N ILE A 107 -4.42 4.64 -1.28
CA ILE A 107 -3.09 4.63 -0.66
C ILE A 107 -2.06 4.28 -1.74
N ILE A 108 -1.03 5.11 -1.87
CA ILE A 108 0.16 4.80 -2.67
C ILE A 108 1.27 4.43 -1.69
N GLN A 109 1.73 3.19 -1.76
CA GLN A 109 2.81 2.68 -0.94
C GLN A 109 4.08 2.53 -1.80
N ILE A 110 5.02 3.46 -1.66
CA ILE A 110 6.28 3.46 -2.41
C ILE A 110 7.36 2.82 -1.56
N GLU A 111 8.03 1.81 -2.11
CA GLU A 111 9.15 1.13 -1.47
C GLU A 111 10.31 1.01 -2.44
N ASP A 112 11.53 1.18 -1.93
CA ASP A 112 12.77 1.03 -2.68
C ASP A 112 13.39 -0.38 -2.56
N GLY A 113 14.60 -0.54 -3.09
CA GLY A 113 15.36 -1.78 -3.04
C GLY A 113 15.83 -2.22 -1.65
N HIS A 114 15.68 -1.38 -0.62
CA HIS A 114 15.99 -1.73 0.77
C HIS A 114 14.80 -2.38 1.49
N ALA A 115 13.64 -2.43 0.84
CA ALA A 115 12.47 -3.13 1.38
C ALA A 115 12.65 -4.65 1.26
N GLY A 116 12.15 -5.40 2.25
CA GLY A 116 12.07 -6.86 2.17
C GLY A 116 10.95 -7.32 1.22
N GLY A 117 11.13 -8.46 0.56
CA GLY A 117 10.13 -9.03 -0.33
C GLY A 117 10.14 -8.39 -1.74
N HIS A 118 8.95 -8.19 -2.31
CA HIS A 118 8.80 -7.50 -3.58
C HIS A 118 9.05 -6.01 -3.41
N HIS A 119 10.09 -5.50 -4.04
CA HIS A 119 10.56 -4.13 -3.92
C HIS A 119 10.91 -3.53 -5.29
N SER A 120 11.15 -2.23 -5.33
CA SER A 120 11.58 -1.50 -6.51
C SER A 120 13.08 -1.69 -6.78
N TRP A 121 13.48 -1.45 -8.02
CA TRP A 121 14.89 -1.22 -8.39
C TRP A 121 15.30 0.25 -8.23
N GLU A 122 14.30 1.13 -8.21
CA GLU A 122 14.50 2.57 -8.11
C GLU A 122 14.70 2.98 -6.65
N ASP A 123 15.49 4.00 -6.43
CA ASP A 123 15.69 4.62 -5.14
C ASP A 123 14.45 5.39 -4.69
N LEU A 124 14.10 5.31 -3.41
CA LEU A 124 12.89 5.93 -2.86
C LEU A 124 12.88 7.44 -3.06
N ASP A 125 13.99 8.11 -2.72
CA ASP A 125 14.07 9.56 -2.80
C ASP A 125 13.99 10.02 -4.26
N THR A 126 14.59 9.27 -5.18
CA THR A 126 14.52 9.54 -6.62
C THR A 126 13.08 9.43 -7.13
N MET A 127 12.35 8.39 -6.75
CA MET A 127 10.94 8.25 -7.13
C MET A 127 10.08 9.38 -6.57
N LEU A 128 10.31 9.74 -5.31
CA LEU A 128 9.58 10.82 -4.64
C LEU A 128 9.88 12.17 -5.30
N LEU A 129 11.14 12.52 -5.54
CA LEU A 129 11.51 13.76 -6.22
C LEU A 129 10.86 13.91 -7.59
N ALA A 130 10.71 12.78 -8.31
CA ALA A 130 10.10 12.78 -9.65
C ALA A 130 8.56 12.86 -9.62
N THR A 131 7.90 12.57 -8.49
CA THR A 131 6.44 12.37 -8.48
C THR A 131 5.71 13.11 -7.36
N TYR A 132 6.40 13.65 -6.37
CA TYR A 132 5.80 14.22 -5.17
C TYR A 132 4.72 15.27 -5.46
N ASP A 133 5.01 16.26 -6.29
CA ASP A 133 4.06 17.30 -6.66
C ASP A 133 2.83 16.74 -7.38
N ALA A 134 3.04 15.75 -8.24
CA ALA A 134 1.96 15.08 -8.95
C ALA A 134 1.07 14.26 -8.00
N ILE A 135 1.65 13.64 -6.97
CA ILE A 135 0.93 12.92 -5.91
C ILE A 135 0.11 13.92 -5.10
N ARG A 136 0.72 15.02 -4.64
CA ARG A 136 0.04 16.04 -3.83
C ARG A 136 -1.03 16.82 -4.56
N ALA A 137 -1.00 16.83 -5.89
CA ALA A 137 -2.06 17.40 -6.72
C ALA A 137 -3.35 16.52 -6.77
N VAL A 138 -3.33 15.32 -6.18
CA VAL A 138 -4.48 14.41 -6.16
C VAL A 138 -4.97 14.27 -4.72
N THR A 139 -6.10 14.86 -4.40
CA THR A 139 -6.56 15.12 -3.03
C THR A 139 -7.02 13.87 -2.26
N ASN A 140 -7.39 12.80 -2.96
CA ASN A 140 -7.80 11.52 -2.37
C ASN A 140 -6.66 10.50 -2.26
N VAL A 141 -5.39 10.93 -2.44
CA VAL A 141 -4.22 10.07 -2.29
C VAL A 141 -3.60 10.22 -0.90
N VAL A 142 -3.32 9.08 -0.28
CA VAL A 142 -2.52 8.95 0.94
C VAL A 142 -1.17 8.36 0.55
N LEU A 143 -0.08 9.08 0.82
CA LEU A 143 1.28 8.67 0.48
C LEU A 143 1.96 7.97 1.67
N VAL A 144 2.27 6.70 1.50
CA VAL A 144 3.03 5.89 2.45
C VAL A 144 4.35 5.48 1.82
N VAL A 145 5.43 5.52 2.58
CA VAL A 145 6.76 5.14 2.09
C VAL A 145 7.40 4.08 2.97
N GLY A 146 8.19 3.22 2.38
CA GLY A 146 8.91 2.14 3.06
C GLY A 146 10.26 1.85 2.40
N GLY A 147 11.03 0.96 3.02
CA GLY A 147 12.36 0.62 2.58
C GLY A 147 13.44 1.25 3.47
N GLY A 148 14.20 0.42 4.19
CA GLY A 148 15.28 0.88 5.05
C GLY A 148 14.91 1.81 6.20
N ILE A 149 13.62 2.01 6.49
CA ILE A 149 13.15 2.86 7.59
C ILE A 149 13.14 2.04 8.88
N GLY A 150 14.27 2.02 9.56
CA GLY A 150 14.47 1.21 10.77
C GLY A 150 14.72 2.04 12.05
N THR A 151 14.74 3.36 11.96
CA THR A 151 14.99 4.24 13.11
C THR A 151 13.94 5.33 13.22
N PRO A 152 13.64 5.83 14.43
CA PRO A 152 12.72 6.95 14.64
C PRO A 152 13.15 8.21 13.89
N THR A 153 14.45 8.49 13.80
CA THR A 153 14.98 9.65 13.09
C THR A 153 14.65 9.58 11.60
N ARG A 154 14.91 8.43 10.94
CA ARG A 154 14.62 8.28 9.52
C ARG A 154 13.10 8.32 9.25
N ALA A 155 12.29 7.76 10.12
CA ALA A 155 10.83 7.89 10.02
C ALA A 155 10.39 9.37 10.13
N ALA A 156 10.96 10.10 11.09
CA ALA A 156 10.67 11.53 11.28
C ALA A 156 11.11 12.38 10.07
N ASP A 157 12.22 12.03 9.40
CA ASP A 157 12.69 12.75 8.22
C ASP A 157 11.66 12.69 7.07
N TYR A 158 11.05 11.51 6.84
CA TYR A 158 9.98 11.39 5.84
C TYR A 158 8.68 12.04 6.29
N LEU A 159 8.23 11.81 7.53
CA LEU A 159 6.99 12.38 8.03
C LEU A 159 7.02 13.92 8.12
N THR A 160 8.18 14.52 8.34
CA THR A 160 8.34 15.98 8.36
C THR A 160 8.76 16.57 7.02
N GLY A 161 9.14 15.74 6.06
CA GLY A 161 9.62 16.18 4.75
C GLY A 161 11.08 16.58 4.69
N ARG A 162 11.84 16.46 5.79
CA ARG A 162 13.26 16.85 5.84
C ARG A 162 14.16 16.05 4.91
N TRP A 163 13.75 14.85 4.52
CA TRP A 163 14.47 14.03 3.54
C TRP A 163 14.74 14.80 2.23
N ALA A 164 13.82 15.69 1.81
CA ALA A 164 13.90 16.45 0.57
C ALA A 164 14.93 17.60 0.63
N GLU A 165 15.25 18.10 1.84
CA GLU A 165 16.21 19.19 2.03
C GLU A 165 17.62 18.80 1.57
N ALA A 166 17.99 17.52 1.67
CA ALA A 166 19.26 17.00 1.18
C ALA A 166 19.46 17.21 -0.34
N TYR A 167 18.37 17.38 -1.06
CA TYR A 167 18.33 17.62 -2.50
C TYR A 167 18.08 19.10 -2.87
N GLY A 168 18.11 20.00 -1.91
CA GLY A 168 17.90 21.42 -2.12
C GLY A 168 16.47 21.81 -2.46
N THR A 169 15.50 20.96 -2.15
CA THR A 169 14.06 21.20 -2.37
C THR A 169 13.36 21.60 -1.07
N ALA A 170 12.14 22.12 -1.17
CA ALA A 170 11.32 22.39 0.00
C ALA A 170 10.96 21.07 0.73
N ALA A 171 10.62 21.20 2.02
CA ALA A 171 10.17 20.06 2.81
C ALA A 171 9.00 19.34 2.12
N ALA A 172 9.08 18.01 2.02
CA ALA A 172 8.13 17.18 1.31
C ALA A 172 7.59 16.05 2.22
N PRO A 173 6.67 16.36 3.16
CA PRO A 173 6.17 15.39 4.12
C PRO A 173 5.32 14.29 3.45
N VAL A 174 5.48 13.07 3.94
CA VAL A 174 4.61 11.94 3.59
C VAL A 174 3.56 11.72 4.67
N ASP A 175 2.48 10.99 4.36
CA ASP A 175 1.37 10.77 5.28
C ASP A 175 1.63 9.59 6.23
N GLY A 176 2.50 8.66 5.83
CA GLY A 176 2.85 7.51 6.64
C GLY A 176 4.16 6.87 6.24
N VAL A 177 4.72 6.11 7.18
CA VAL A 177 5.90 5.27 6.94
C VAL A 177 5.60 3.82 7.28
N MET A 178 6.14 2.90 6.49
CA MET A 178 6.05 1.47 6.73
C MET A 178 7.35 0.94 7.32
N ILE A 179 7.23 0.23 8.44
CA ILE A 179 8.34 -0.42 9.13
C ILE A 179 8.15 -1.93 9.02
N GLY A 180 9.01 -2.59 8.26
CA GLY A 180 8.97 -4.04 8.04
C GLY A 180 10.01 -4.77 8.90
N THR A 181 11.17 -5.05 8.34
CA THR A 181 12.23 -5.87 8.94
C THR A 181 12.65 -5.38 10.33
N ALA A 182 12.74 -4.07 10.55
CA ALA A 182 13.11 -3.51 11.84
C ALA A 182 12.13 -3.94 12.95
N ALA A 183 10.83 -3.98 12.67
CA ALA A 183 9.83 -4.44 13.64
C ALA A 183 9.97 -5.94 13.94
N MET A 184 10.38 -6.76 12.97
CA MET A 184 10.58 -8.20 13.15
C MET A 184 11.89 -8.54 13.87
N THR A 185 12.87 -7.66 13.82
CA THR A 185 14.22 -7.87 14.38
C THR A 185 14.45 -7.10 15.69
N CYS A 186 13.48 -6.31 16.16
CA CYS A 186 13.54 -5.73 17.49
C CYS A 186 13.60 -6.85 18.53
N LEU A 187 14.72 -6.94 19.22
CA LEU A 187 14.80 -7.62 20.51
C LEU A 187 14.32 -6.60 21.54
N GLU A 188 13.42 -7.01 22.41
CA GLU A 188 12.86 -6.19 23.49
C GLU A 188 13.94 -5.51 24.33
#